data_8f4f2ed9e42f2c7d4fcd85bec437ebb8
#
_entry.id   8f4f2ed9e42f2c7d4fcd85bec437ebb8
#
_cell.length_a   1.000
_cell.length_b   1.000
_cell.length_c   1.000
_cell.angle_alpha   90.00
_cell.angle_beta   90.00
_cell.angle_gamma   90.00
#
_symmetry.space_group_name_H-M   'P 1'
#
loop_
_entity.id
_entity.type
_entity.pdbx_description
1 polymer ?
#
loop_
_entity_poly.entity_id
_entity_poly.type
_entity_poly.pdbx_seq_one_letter_code
_entity_poly.pdbx_strand_id
1 'polypeptide(L)'
;LLERIAKSTLLAIAELTEVQHRKCYVILFSDDIECIEITDLGSSFDRLVDFLCQSFHGGTDMEPVITHALRKISEEGYMEADIITVSDFEMRPVDQLLSRTIEHAKAKQTKMYAISLGGKSAETSYLKLCDKYWEYSIQNAESLNKNRIEESNI
;
A
#
# COMPACT_ATOMS: atom_id res chain seq x y z
N LEU A 1 -6.77 -12.74 -8.03
CA LEU A 1 -6.98 -12.86 -6.59
C LEU A 1 -6.22 -11.79 -5.81
N LEU A 2 -4.90 -11.63 -6.01
CA LEU A 2 -4.07 -10.63 -5.30
C LEU A 2 -4.58 -9.20 -5.53
N GLU A 3 -4.96 -8.86 -6.76
CA GLU A 3 -5.55 -7.56 -7.09
C GLU A 3 -6.83 -7.27 -6.29
N ARG A 4 -7.70 -8.27 -6.12
CA ARG A 4 -8.93 -8.11 -5.31
C ARG A 4 -8.59 -7.84 -3.84
N ILE A 5 -7.57 -8.49 -3.32
CA ILE A 5 -7.10 -8.29 -1.95
C ILE A 5 -6.52 -6.88 -1.80
N ALA A 6 -5.69 -6.43 -2.75
CA ALA A 6 -5.14 -5.09 -2.76
C ALA A 6 -6.25 -4.01 -2.76
N LYS A 7 -7.27 -4.18 -3.61
CA LYS A 7 -8.43 -3.29 -3.70
C LYS A 7 -9.24 -3.27 -2.40
N SER A 8 -9.49 -4.43 -1.81
CA SER A 8 -10.20 -4.52 -0.52
C SER A 8 -9.41 -3.88 0.62
N THR A 9 -8.09 -4.04 0.62
CA THR A 9 -7.19 -3.39 1.58
C THR A 9 -7.25 -1.87 1.44
N LEU A 10 -7.24 -1.37 0.20
CA LEU A 10 -7.36 0.06 -0.06
C LEU A 10 -8.68 0.64 0.47
N LEU A 11 -9.81 -0.04 0.23
CA LEU A 11 -11.11 0.38 0.76
C LEU A 11 -11.09 0.45 2.29
N ALA A 12 -10.53 -0.56 2.96
CA ALA A 12 -10.43 -0.56 4.42
C ALA A 12 -9.54 0.59 4.94
N ILE A 13 -8.45 0.90 4.25
CA ILE A 13 -7.59 2.05 4.59
C ILE A 13 -8.34 3.36 4.37
N ALA A 14 -9.08 3.51 3.28
CA ALA A 14 -9.87 4.72 3.01
C ALA A 14 -10.95 4.93 4.07
N GLU A 15 -11.68 3.90 4.49
CA GLU A 15 -12.62 3.97 5.61
C GLU A 15 -11.94 4.37 6.92
N LEU A 16 -10.79 3.79 7.21
CA LEU A 16 -10.05 4.10 8.44
C LEU A 16 -9.59 5.57 8.46
N THR A 17 -9.11 6.09 7.34
CA THR A 17 -8.69 7.49 7.23
C THR A 17 -9.87 8.45 7.39
N GLU A 18 -11.05 8.09 6.88
CA GLU A 18 -12.28 8.85 7.07
C GLU A 18 -12.67 8.93 8.58
N VAL A 19 -12.69 7.78 9.25
CA VAL A 19 -13.00 7.71 10.69
C VAL A 19 -12.00 8.54 11.52
N GLN A 20 -10.75 8.58 11.10
CA GLN A 20 -9.68 9.34 11.76
C GLN A 20 -9.61 10.80 11.32
N HIS A 21 -10.47 11.25 10.40
CA HIS A 21 -10.44 12.58 9.80
C HIS A 21 -9.09 12.92 9.17
N ARG A 22 -8.43 11.93 8.53
CA ARG A 22 -7.15 12.07 7.84
C ARG A 22 -7.36 12.09 6.33
N LYS A 23 -6.54 12.85 5.63
CA LYS A 23 -6.49 12.81 4.17
C LYS A 23 -5.86 11.50 3.70
N CYS A 24 -6.36 10.96 2.60
CA CYS A 24 -5.79 9.80 1.93
C CYS A 24 -5.44 10.16 0.49
N TYR A 25 -4.20 9.91 0.10
CA TYR A 25 -3.75 10.04 -1.28
C TYR A 25 -3.35 8.68 -1.81
N VAL A 26 -4.04 8.23 -2.82
CA VAL A 26 -3.84 6.90 -3.38
C VAL A 26 -3.06 7.02 -4.68
N ILE A 27 -2.02 6.23 -4.80
CA ILE A 27 -1.22 6.09 -6.01
C ILE A 27 -1.39 4.66 -6.51
N LEU A 28 -1.97 4.53 -7.68
CA LEU A 28 -1.99 3.31 -8.45
C LEU A 28 -0.81 3.29 -9.38
N PHE A 29 -0.16 2.16 -9.46
CA PHE A 29 0.92 1.96 -10.40
C PHE A 29 0.75 0.66 -11.16
N SER A 30 0.84 0.80 -12.46
CA SER A 30 0.97 -0.27 -13.44
C SER A 30 2.02 0.20 -14.45
N ASP A 31 1.71 0.19 -15.73
CA ASP A 31 2.55 0.82 -16.76
C ASP A 31 2.54 2.35 -16.63
N ASP A 32 1.46 2.91 -16.07
CA ASP A 32 1.28 4.33 -15.78
C ASP A 32 0.99 4.54 -14.28
N ILE A 33 1.19 5.78 -13.82
CA ILE A 33 0.86 6.22 -12.46
C ILE A 33 -0.45 7.00 -12.51
N GLU A 34 -1.46 6.50 -11.82
CA GLU A 34 -2.72 7.21 -11.60
C GLU A 34 -2.88 7.56 -10.13
N CYS A 35 -3.45 8.73 -9.86
CA CYS A 35 -3.57 9.25 -8.51
C CYS A 35 -4.99 9.71 -8.22
N ILE A 36 -5.46 9.43 -7.01
CA ILE A 36 -6.71 9.96 -6.48
C ILE A 36 -6.51 10.52 -5.08
N GLU A 37 -6.98 11.73 -4.84
CA GLU A 37 -7.03 12.32 -3.51
C GLU A 37 -8.42 12.09 -2.91
N ILE A 38 -8.46 11.50 -1.72
CA ILE A 38 -9.66 11.24 -0.95
C ILE A 38 -9.65 12.19 0.25
N THR A 39 -10.40 13.26 0.15
CA THR A 39 -10.56 14.26 1.23
C THR A 39 -11.78 13.96 2.09
N ASP A 40 -12.80 13.39 1.48
CA ASP A 40 -14.04 12.93 2.05
C ASP A 40 -14.49 11.69 1.27
N LEU A 41 -14.71 10.58 1.95
CA LEU A 41 -15.02 9.30 1.29
C LEU A 41 -16.38 9.37 0.56
N GLY A 42 -17.36 10.05 1.15
CA GLY A 42 -18.69 10.16 0.56
C GLY A 42 -18.68 10.85 -0.80
N SER A 43 -18.00 11.99 -0.91
CA SER A 43 -17.87 12.74 -2.17
C SER A 43 -16.90 12.10 -3.17
N SER A 44 -15.95 11.30 -2.69
CA SER A 44 -14.94 10.66 -3.53
C SER A 44 -15.29 9.23 -3.91
N PHE A 45 -16.40 8.69 -3.41
CA PHE A 45 -16.72 7.27 -3.51
C PHE A 45 -16.84 6.79 -4.95
N ASP A 46 -17.57 7.49 -5.80
CA ASP A 46 -17.75 7.10 -7.19
C ASP A 46 -16.43 7.06 -7.95
N ARG A 47 -15.57 8.08 -7.72
CA ARG A 47 -14.23 8.13 -8.30
C ARG A 47 -13.33 6.99 -7.79
N LEU A 48 -13.46 6.64 -6.51
CA LEU A 48 -12.73 5.52 -5.92
C LEU A 48 -13.19 4.20 -6.52
N VAL A 49 -14.48 4.02 -6.74
CA VAL A 49 -15.04 2.82 -7.40
C VAL A 49 -14.55 2.72 -8.83
N ASP A 50 -14.61 3.79 -9.61
CA ASP A 50 -14.11 3.83 -10.99
C ASP A 50 -12.62 3.47 -11.05
N PHE A 51 -11.83 4.03 -10.14
CA PHE A 51 -10.43 3.74 -9.97
C PHE A 51 -10.18 2.26 -9.62
N LEU A 52 -10.98 1.68 -8.75
CA LEU A 52 -10.90 0.27 -8.37
C LEU A 52 -11.39 -0.69 -9.47
N CYS A 53 -12.22 -0.22 -10.41
CA CYS A 53 -12.67 -1.00 -11.55
C CYS A 53 -11.61 -1.15 -12.64
N GLN A 54 -10.56 -0.33 -12.62
CA GLN A 54 -9.45 -0.47 -13.55
C GLN A 54 -8.67 -1.75 -13.29
N SER A 55 -8.16 -2.36 -14.35
CA SER A 55 -7.29 -3.54 -14.25
C SER A 55 -5.85 -3.10 -14.12
N PHE A 56 -5.15 -3.69 -13.17
CA PHE A 56 -3.74 -3.42 -12.96
C PHE A 56 -2.90 -4.47 -13.69
N HIS A 57 -2.39 -4.09 -14.84
CA HIS A 57 -1.45 -4.91 -15.59
C HIS A 57 -0.20 -4.07 -15.79
N GLY A 58 0.93 -4.53 -15.32
CA GLY A 58 2.14 -3.82 -15.64
C GLY A 58 3.31 -4.09 -14.73
N GLY A 59 4.41 -3.48 -15.12
CA GLY A 59 5.73 -3.73 -14.61
C GLY A 59 5.95 -3.27 -13.18
N THR A 60 7.03 -3.77 -12.64
CA THR A 60 7.42 -3.71 -11.23
C THR A 60 8.42 -2.59 -10.96
N ASP A 61 8.33 -1.47 -11.66
CA ASP A 61 9.21 -0.33 -11.35
C ASP A 61 8.56 0.55 -10.28
N MET A 62 8.92 0.29 -9.02
CA MET A 62 8.41 1.05 -7.89
C MET A 62 9.16 2.36 -7.63
N GLU A 63 10.29 2.58 -8.26
CA GLU A 63 11.10 3.78 -8.02
C GLU A 63 10.35 5.08 -8.34
N PRO A 64 9.69 5.24 -9.52
CA PRO A 64 8.89 6.42 -9.82
C PRO A 64 7.73 6.61 -8.84
N VAL A 65 7.10 5.51 -8.40
CA VAL A 65 5.96 5.53 -7.47
C VAL A 65 6.38 6.04 -6.10
N ILE A 66 7.44 5.48 -5.54
CA ILE A 66 7.95 5.90 -4.23
C ILE A 66 8.47 7.33 -4.30
N THR A 67 9.16 7.70 -5.37
CA THR A 67 9.60 9.08 -5.59
C THR A 67 8.42 10.05 -5.63
N HIS A 68 7.34 9.68 -6.31
CA HIS A 68 6.11 10.47 -6.35
C HIS A 68 5.47 10.60 -4.95
N ALA A 69 5.36 9.52 -4.21
CA ALA A 69 4.83 9.52 -2.84
C ALA A 69 5.68 10.40 -1.91
N LEU A 70 7.00 10.28 -1.96
CA LEU A 70 7.91 11.08 -1.14
C LEU A 70 7.83 12.58 -1.49
N ARG A 71 7.62 12.92 -2.75
CA ARG A 71 7.36 14.30 -3.17
C ARG A 71 6.03 14.79 -2.62
N LYS A 72 4.97 13.97 -2.68
CA LYS A 72 3.65 14.33 -2.17
C LYS A 72 3.67 14.62 -0.67
N ILE A 73 4.43 13.88 0.12
CA ILE A 73 4.59 14.11 1.56
C ILE A 73 5.19 15.50 1.85
N SER A 74 6.02 16.03 0.96
CA SER A 74 6.59 17.37 1.14
C SER A 74 5.60 18.51 0.88
N GLU A 75 4.41 18.22 0.35
CA GLU A 75 3.36 19.20 0.11
C GLU A 75 2.58 19.52 1.39
N GLU A 76 2.07 20.74 1.47
CA GLU A 76 1.22 21.18 2.57
C GLU A 76 -0.02 20.25 2.74
N GLY A 77 -0.26 19.83 3.96
CA GLY A 77 -1.35 18.91 4.30
C GLY A 77 -1.00 17.42 4.25
N TYR A 78 0.24 17.06 3.81
CA TYR A 78 0.74 15.68 3.82
C TYR A 78 2.07 15.49 4.59
N MET A 79 2.60 16.54 5.21
CA MET A 79 3.91 16.50 5.89
C MET A 79 3.98 15.49 7.07
N GLU A 80 2.83 15.10 7.63
CA GLU A 80 2.73 14.09 8.68
C GLU A 80 2.12 12.78 8.17
N ALA A 81 2.10 12.59 6.85
CA ALA A 81 1.53 11.38 6.26
C ALA A 81 2.51 10.21 6.35
N ASP A 82 1.94 9.03 6.52
CA ASP A 82 2.65 7.77 6.40
C ASP A 82 2.47 7.21 4.98
N ILE A 83 3.40 6.37 4.55
CA ILE A 83 3.31 5.63 3.30
C ILE A 83 2.95 4.18 3.61
N ILE A 84 1.89 3.68 2.97
CA ILE A 84 1.52 2.27 3.00
C ILE A 84 1.60 1.73 1.59
N THR A 85 2.49 0.78 1.36
CA THR A 85 2.66 0.12 0.06
C THR A 85 2.02 -1.25 0.08
N VAL A 86 1.17 -1.54 -0.90
CA VAL A 86 0.51 -2.85 -1.07
C VAL A 86 0.92 -3.44 -2.41
N SER A 87 1.69 -4.51 -2.41
CA SER A 87 2.26 -5.12 -3.63
C SER A 87 2.69 -6.57 -3.36
N ASP A 88 2.99 -7.32 -4.40
CA ASP A 88 3.72 -8.59 -4.33
C ASP A 88 5.24 -8.40 -4.13
N PHE A 89 5.71 -7.17 -4.29
CA PHE A 89 7.12 -6.77 -4.19
C PHE A 89 8.07 -7.55 -5.12
N GLU A 90 7.56 -8.07 -6.22
CA GLU A 90 8.41 -8.57 -7.31
C GLU A 90 9.05 -7.39 -8.05
N MET A 91 10.05 -6.77 -7.43
CA MET A 91 10.67 -5.54 -7.91
C MET A 91 12.20 -5.66 -7.94
N ARG A 92 12.82 -4.77 -8.71
CA ARG A 92 14.28 -4.62 -8.67
C ARG A 92 14.75 -4.15 -7.30
N PRO A 93 15.98 -4.48 -6.89
CA PRO A 93 16.56 -3.90 -5.69
C PRO A 93 16.51 -2.37 -5.73
N VAL A 94 16.18 -1.77 -4.60
CA VAL A 94 16.19 -0.31 -4.44
C VAL A 94 17.60 0.20 -4.65
N ASP A 95 17.75 1.21 -5.48
CA ASP A 95 19.04 1.83 -5.71
C ASP A 95 19.50 2.70 -4.51
N GLN A 96 20.73 3.13 -4.56
CA GLN A 96 21.32 3.90 -3.45
C GLN A 96 20.68 5.29 -3.30
N LEU A 97 20.23 5.90 -4.41
CA LEU A 97 19.62 7.23 -4.38
C LEU A 97 18.25 7.17 -3.72
N LEU A 98 17.42 6.22 -4.14
CA LEU A 98 16.09 6.02 -3.57
C LEU A 98 16.19 5.61 -2.09
N SER A 99 17.13 4.73 -1.74
CA SER A 99 17.37 4.34 -0.33
C SER A 99 17.66 5.56 0.54
N ARG A 100 18.55 6.45 0.12
CA ARG A 100 18.87 7.70 0.84
C ARG A 100 17.68 8.64 0.94
N THR A 101 16.86 8.73 -0.12
CA THR A 101 15.66 9.57 -0.12
C THR A 101 14.64 9.06 0.89
N ILE A 102 14.46 7.74 0.97
CA ILE A 102 13.61 7.09 1.97
C ILE A 102 14.12 7.36 3.39
N GLU A 103 15.43 7.17 3.62
CA GLU A 103 16.04 7.41 4.93
C GLU A 103 15.87 8.88 5.36
N HIS A 104 15.99 9.82 4.42
CA HIS A 104 15.75 11.24 4.69
C HIS A 104 14.31 11.53 5.08
N ALA A 105 13.32 10.94 4.40
CA ALA A 105 11.91 11.07 4.76
C ALA A 105 11.62 10.47 6.15
N LYS A 106 12.20 9.33 6.47
CA LYS A 106 12.09 8.70 7.80
C LYS A 106 12.70 9.57 8.90
N ALA A 107 13.81 10.23 8.63
CA ALA A 107 14.40 11.20 9.57
C ALA A 107 13.47 12.39 9.85
N LYS A 108 12.54 12.70 8.95
CA LYS A 108 11.46 13.68 9.14
C LYS A 108 10.16 13.08 9.70
N GLN A 109 10.25 11.91 10.34
CA GLN A 109 9.15 11.19 11.01
C GLN A 109 8.12 10.53 10.10
N THR A 110 8.30 10.51 8.78
CA THR A 110 7.49 9.69 7.88
C THR A 110 7.66 8.21 8.21
N LYS A 111 6.57 7.50 8.46
CA LYS A 111 6.58 6.05 8.64
C LYS A 111 6.29 5.36 7.32
N MET A 112 6.99 4.26 7.10
CA MET A 112 6.81 3.46 5.90
C MET A 112 6.35 2.06 6.29
N TYR A 113 5.20 1.68 5.76
CA TYR A 113 4.58 0.38 6.00
C TYR A 113 4.43 -0.37 4.67
N ALA A 114 4.42 -1.69 4.74
CA ALA A 114 4.18 -2.51 3.57
C ALA A 114 3.24 -3.68 3.89
N ILE A 115 2.39 -4.01 2.92
CA ILE A 115 1.56 -5.21 2.93
C ILE A 115 1.97 -6.03 1.71
N SER A 116 2.68 -7.12 1.95
CA SER A 116 3.14 -8.01 0.91
C SER A 116 2.09 -9.06 0.59
N LEU A 117 1.74 -9.17 -0.68
CA LEU A 117 0.76 -10.11 -1.20
C LEU A 117 1.46 -11.25 -1.93
N GLY A 118 1.20 -12.50 -1.52
CA GLY A 118 1.69 -13.68 -2.23
C GLY A 118 2.80 -14.48 -1.56
N GLY A 119 3.37 -14.01 -0.47
CA GLY A 119 4.24 -14.80 0.42
C GLY A 119 5.66 -15.10 -0.10
N LYS A 120 6.16 -14.38 -1.12
CA LYS A 120 7.51 -14.57 -1.67
C LYS A 120 8.50 -13.45 -1.35
N SER A 121 8.10 -12.47 -0.59
CA SER A 121 8.76 -11.16 -0.56
C SER A 121 9.76 -10.96 0.57
N ALA A 122 10.04 -11.96 1.41
CA ALA A 122 10.79 -11.82 2.65
C ALA A 122 12.18 -11.16 2.55
N GLU A 123 12.72 -10.94 1.35
CA GLU A 123 14.09 -10.44 1.18
C GLU A 123 14.23 -9.20 0.28
N THR A 124 13.14 -8.55 -0.12
CA THR A 124 13.31 -7.37 -0.98
C THR A 124 13.97 -6.23 -0.21
N SER A 125 14.88 -5.53 -0.88
CA SER A 125 15.60 -4.39 -0.30
C SER A 125 14.64 -3.30 0.19
N TYR A 126 13.50 -3.11 -0.47
CA TYR A 126 12.48 -2.15 -0.08
C TYR A 126 11.82 -2.50 1.27
N LEU A 127 11.44 -3.76 1.50
CA LEU A 127 10.82 -4.17 2.76
C LEU A 127 11.76 -3.97 3.96
N LYS A 128 13.07 -4.08 3.76
CA LYS A 128 14.07 -3.79 4.79
C LYS A 128 14.13 -2.31 5.17
N LEU A 129 13.68 -1.42 4.30
CA LEU A 129 13.60 0.02 4.56
C LEU A 129 12.30 0.41 5.27
N CYS A 130 11.27 -0.43 5.23
CA CYS A 130 10.01 -0.18 5.91
C CYS A 130 10.17 -0.29 7.44
N ASP A 131 9.40 0.52 8.18
CA ASP A 131 9.35 0.45 9.65
C ASP A 131 8.66 -0.83 10.11
N LYS A 132 7.66 -1.30 9.35
CA LYS A 132 6.97 -2.55 9.56
C LYS A 132 6.36 -3.05 8.25
N TYR A 133 6.31 -4.36 8.09
CA TYR A 133 5.55 -4.98 7.01
C TYR A 133 4.77 -6.19 7.48
N TRP A 134 3.74 -6.54 6.74
CA TRP A 134 2.90 -7.73 6.93
C TRP A 134 2.89 -8.55 5.65
N GLU A 135 2.91 -9.85 5.81
CA GLU A 135 2.78 -10.79 4.70
C GLU A 135 1.38 -11.41 4.69
N TYR A 136 0.71 -11.29 3.57
CA TYR A 136 -0.54 -11.98 3.31
C TYR A 136 -0.28 -13.13 2.34
N SER A 137 -0.49 -14.36 2.81
CA SER A 137 -0.48 -15.54 1.95
C SER A 137 -1.85 -16.22 1.96
N ILE A 138 -2.25 -16.78 0.81
CA ILE A 138 -3.52 -17.51 0.67
C ILE A 138 -3.55 -18.71 1.60
N GLN A 139 -2.42 -19.37 1.79
CA GLN A 139 -2.28 -20.51 2.68
C GLN A 139 -2.56 -20.14 4.14
N ASN A 140 -2.15 -18.98 4.58
CA ASN A 140 -2.43 -18.48 5.93
C ASN A 140 -3.93 -18.16 6.11
N ALA A 141 -4.61 -17.64 5.08
CA ALA A 141 -6.03 -17.36 5.13
C ALA A 141 -6.89 -18.63 5.19
N GLU A 142 -6.48 -19.67 4.50
CA GLU A 142 -7.17 -20.98 4.53
C GLU A 142 -6.99 -21.69 5.88
N SER A 143 -5.83 -21.61 6.50
CA SER A 143 -5.58 -22.18 7.83
C SER A 143 -6.38 -21.49 8.93
N LEU A 144 -6.52 -20.16 8.86
CA LEU A 144 -7.35 -19.39 9.79
C LEU A 144 -8.85 -19.73 9.65
N ASN A 145 -9.33 -19.98 8.42
CA ASN A 145 -10.71 -20.42 8.19
C ASN A 145 -10.97 -21.85 8.70
N LYS A 146 -10.02 -22.77 8.55
CA LYS A 146 -10.15 -24.14 9.10
C LYS A 146 -10.25 -24.13 10.62
N ASN A 147 -9.38 -23.39 11.29
CA ASN A 147 -9.40 -23.29 12.76
C ASN A 147 -10.72 -22.68 13.27
N ARG A 148 -11.28 -21.71 12.56
CA ARG A 148 -12.57 -21.09 12.91
C ARG A 148 -13.75 -22.04 12.76
N ILE A 149 -13.72 -22.96 11.79
CA ILE A 149 -14.76 -23.96 11.56
C ILE A 149 -14.66 -25.06 12.61
N GLU A 150 -13.47 -25.45 13.03
CA GLU A 150 -13.25 -26.45 14.09
C GLU A 150 -13.72 -25.93 15.46
N GLU A 151 -13.46 -24.66 15.78
CA GLU A 151 -13.93 -24.03 17.03
C GLU A 151 -15.46 -23.84 17.09
N SER A 152 -16.13 -23.74 15.96
CA SER A 152 -17.61 -23.55 15.89
C SER A 152 -18.38 -24.88 15.94
N ASN A 153 -17.72 -26.03 15.94
CA ASN A 153 -18.31 -27.36 15.98
C ASN A 153 -18.13 -28.08 17.35
N ILE A 154 -17.71 -27.34 18.38
CA ILE A 154 -17.68 -27.77 19.77
C ILE A 154 -18.81 -27.04 20.54
#